data_1c03702e46325b7df0679efab66255be
#
_entry.id   1c03702e46325b7df0679efab66255be
#
_cell.length_a   1.000
_cell.length_b   1.000
_cell.length_c   1.000
_cell.angle_alpha   90.00
_cell.angle_beta   90.00
_cell.angle_gamma   90.00
#
_symmetry.space_group_name_H-M   'P 1'
#
loop_
_entity.id
_entity.type
_entity.pdbx_description
1 polymer ?
#
loop_
_entity_poly.entity_id
_entity_poly.type
_entity_poly.pdbx_seq_one_letter_code
_entity_poly.pdbx_strand_id
1 'polypeptide(L)'
;MDRQGVLAGIEMGLGTWSWGDRRVWGFGSGYGRESIHEAFRVSVESGVRLIDTAEIYGQGQSERFVGQFLAEGRPAVMVATKYMPYPWRTGERSVLRALEASLRRLGVRAVDLYQVHIPLPPVRIRTWMEALAEAHERGLVRAIGVSNFSAAQCAEASEELAKHGLALASDQVEYHLLDRSVERNGVKEFCERNGVTLIAYSPMAMGLLTGKYTPANPPGGSRRRRFSPAYLESIQPLIGILREIGGAHGEKSPAQVALNWVICKGALPIPGAKNGEQARENAGATGWRLSQSEVAALDEASELLSSA
;
A
#
# COMPACT_ATOMS: atom_id res chain seq x y z
N MET A 1 -9.81 6.81 24.90
CA MET A 1 -10.07 6.11 23.64
C MET A 1 -8.74 5.57 23.16
N ASP A 2 -8.67 4.27 23.02
CA ASP A 2 -7.44 3.57 22.71
C ASP A 2 -6.94 3.99 21.31
N ARG A 3 -5.78 4.65 21.23
CA ARG A 3 -5.17 5.12 19.97
C ARG A 3 -4.55 3.98 19.15
N GLN A 4 -4.87 2.74 19.50
CA GLN A 4 -4.43 1.55 18.78
C GLN A 4 -5.57 1.09 17.87
N GLY A 5 -5.67 1.72 16.70
CA GLY A 5 -6.63 1.34 15.66
C GLY A 5 -6.42 -0.10 15.15
N VAL A 6 -7.32 -0.57 14.29
CA VAL A 6 -7.29 -1.93 13.69
C VAL A 6 -5.94 -2.33 13.06
N LEU A 7 -5.10 -1.35 12.67
CA LEU A 7 -3.77 -1.57 12.08
C LEU A 7 -2.62 -1.52 13.09
N ALA A 8 -2.90 -1.43 14.40
CA ALA A 8 -1.87 -1.35 15.43
C ALA A 8 -0.97 -2.60 15.43
N GLY A 9 0.34 -2.38 15.56
CA GLY A 9 1.33 -3.46 15.59
C GLY A 9 1.63 -4.12 14.26
N ILE A 10 1.04 -3.65 13.14
CA ILE A 10 1.38 -4.13 11.81
C ILE A 10 2.54 -3.30 11.25
N GLU A 11 3.68 -3.95 11.04
CA GLU A 11 4.86 -3.29 10.47
C GLU A 11 4.81 -3.23 8.93
N MET A 12 4.16 -4.21 8.27
CA MET A 12 4.11 -4.32 6.82
C MET A 12 2.88 -5.11 6.37
N GLY A 13 2.31 -4.73 5.21
CA GLY A 13 1.29 -5.51 4.52
C GLY A 13 1.79 -6.07 3.19
N LEU A 14 0.93 -6.84 2.51
CA LEU A 14 1.15 -7.34 1.15
C LEU A 14 0.18 -6.65 0.20
N GLY A 15 0.72 -5.87 -0.76
CA GLY A 15 -0.04 -5.27 -1.84
C GLY A 15 -0.27 -6.26 -2.99
N THR A 16 -1.51 -6.35 -3.48
CA THR A 16 -1.89 -7.33 -4.50
C THR A 16 -2.22 -6.73 -5.87
N TRP A 17 -1.80 -5.48 -6.13
CA TRP A 17 -2.07 -4.84 -7.42
C TRP A 17 -1.57 -5.65 -8.62
N SER A 18 -0.44 -6.33 -8.48
CA SER A 18 0.11 -7.17 -9.57
C SER A 18 -0.70 -8.46 -9.84
N TRP A 19 -1.64 -8.84 -8.96
CA TRP A 19 -2.37 -10.10 -9.08
C TRP A 19 -3.58 -9.95 -10.01
N GLY A 20 -3.47 -10.53 -11.20
CA GLY A 20 -4.46 -10.40 -12.25
C GLY A 20 -4.27 -9.21 -13.19
N ASP A 21 -3.33 -8.29 -12.91
CA ASP A 21 -3.04 -7.17 -13.80
C ASP A 21 -2.12 -7.58 -14.95
N ARG A 22 -2.70 -7.67 -16.15
CA ARG A 22 -1.99 -8.04 -17.37
C ARG A 22 -1.27 -6.86 -18.04
N ARG A 23 -1.76 -5.63 -17.83
CA ARG A 23 -1.33 -4.45 -18.59
C ARG A 23 -0.06 -3.83 -18.04
N VAL A 24 -0.02 -3.58 -16.74
CA VAL A 24 1.12 -2.95 -16.07
C VAL A 24 2.11 -4.00 -15.59
N TRP A 25 1.60 -5.08 -15.00
CA TRP A 25 2.43 -6.06 -14.31
C TRP A 25 2.68 -7.35 -15.08
N GLY A 26 1.95 -7.57 -16.19
CA GLY A 26 2.16 -8.73 -17.07
C GLY A 26 1.71 -10.05 -16.44
N PHE A 27 0.64 -10.05 -15.65
CA PHE A 27 0.07 -11.29 -15.11
C PHE A 27 -0.30 -12.26 -16.24
N GLY A 28 0.09 -13.53 -16.10
CA GLY A 28 -0.03 -14.55 -17.14
C GLY A 28 1.14 -14.59 -18.12
N SER A 29 2.15 -13.70 -17.96
CA SER A 29 3.38 -13.70 -18.73
C SER A 29 4.57 -13.66 -17.78
N GLY A 30 5.17 -14.81 -17.49
CA GLY A 30 6.30 -14.95 -16.56
C GLY A 30 5.93 -15.21 -15.09
N TYR A 31 4.68 -14.99 -14.68
CA TYR A 31 4.13 -15.45 -13.40
C TYR A 31 2.61 -15.61 -13.49
N GLY A 32 2.03 -16.44 -12.63
CA GLY A 32 0.62 -16.80 -12.67
C GLY A 32 0.06 -17.10 -11.26
N ARG A 33 -1.06 -17.85 -11.23
CA ARG A 33 -1.78 -18.16 -9.99
C ARG A 33 -0.89 -18.87 -8.97
N GLU A 34 -0.13 -19.87 -9.39
CA GLU A 34 0.74 -20.66 -8.50
C GLU A 34 1.79 -19.76 -7.84
N SER A 35 2.43 -18.89 -8.63
CA SER A 35 3.46 -17.97 -8.12
C SER A 35 2.90 -16.99 -7.08
N ILE A 36 1.71 -16.40 -7.33
CA ILE A 36 1.11 -15.48 -6.38
C ILE A 36 0.51 -16.20 -5.17
N HIS A 37 0.09 -17.45 -5.30
CA HIS A 37 -0.32 -18.28 -4.18
C HIS A 37 0.86 -18.56 -3.25
N GLU A 38 2.02 -18.89 -3.82
CA GLU A 38 3.26 -19.02 -3.06
C GLU A 38 3.63 -17.71 -2.36
N ALA A 39 3.52 -16.56 -3.09
CA ALA A 39 3.76 -15.24 -2.50
C ALA A 39 2.85 -14.98 -1.29
N PHE A 40 1.56 -15.31 -1.38
CA PHE A 40 0.61 -15.19 -0.28
C PHE A 40 1.03 -16.05 0.92
N ARG A 41 1.26 -17.35 0.68
CA ARG A 41 1.64 -18.31 1.72
C ARG A 41 2.92 -17.88 2.44
N VAL A 42 3.97 -17.56 1.68
CA VAL A 42 5.26 -17.14 2.25
C VAL A 42 5.13 -15.83 3.02
N SER A 43 4.36 -14.85 2.53
CA SER A 43 4.11 -13.60 3.26
C SER A 43 3.46 -13.87 4.62
N VAL A 44 2.42 -14.69 4.66
CA VAL A 44 1.70 -15.04 5.90
C VAL A 44 2.60 -15.81 6.89
N GLU A 45 3.35 -16.79 6.40
CA GLU A 45 4.32 -17.57 7.20
C GLU A 45 5.44 -16.67 7.76
N SER A 46 5.82 -15.63 7.01
CA SER A 46 6.82 -14.64 7.45
C SER A 46 6.26 -13.54 8.37
N GLY A 47 5.00 -13.65 8.81
CA GLY A 47 4.42 -12.74 9.79
C GLY A 47 3.63 -11.57 9.22
N VAL A 48 3.47 -11.44 7.89
CA VAL A 48 2.58 -10.42 7.29
C VAL A 48 1.14 -10.70 7.70
N ARG A 49 0.44 -9.66 8.20
CA ARG A 49 -0.92 -9.77 8.72
C ARG A 49 -1.95 -8.88 8.01
N LEU A 50 -1.54 -8.06 7.05
CA LEU A 50 -2.41 -7.22 6.23
C LEU A 50 -2.26 -7.58 4.76
N ILE A 51 -3.38 -7.91 4.11
CA ILE A 51 -3.47 -8.13 2.66
C ILE A 51 -4.26 -6.97 2.06
N ASP A 52 -3.62 -6.15 1.23
CA ASP A 52 -4.23 -5.00 0.58
C ASP A 52 -4.57 -5.31 -0.89
N THR A 53 -5.84 -5.16 -1.24
CA THR A 53 -6.37 -5.34 -2.59
C THR A 53 -7.27 -4.18 -2.99
N ALA A 54 -7.93 -4.26 -4.15
CA ALA A 54 -8.97 -3.33 -4.60
C ALA A 54 -9.88 -3.96 -5.66
N GLU A 55 -11.12 -3.46 -5.75
CA GLU A 55 -12.08 -3.93 -6.76
C GLU A 55 -11.61 -3.72 -8.20
N ILE A 56 -10.75 -2.72 -8.44
CA ILE A 56 -10.24 -2.43 -9.78
C ILE A 56 -9.04 -3.29 -10.18
N TYR A 57 -8.34 -3.92 -9.24
CA TYR A 57 -7.14 -4.69 -9.54
C TYR A 57 -7.48 -5.93 -10.35
N GLY A 58 -6.97 -5.96 -11.60
CA GLY A 58 -7.32 -7.01 -12.55
C GLY A 58 -8.84 -7.15 -12.75
N GLN A 59 -9.62 -6.07 -12.62
CA GLN A 59 -11.11 -6.09 -12.72
C GLN A 59 -11.74 -7.03 -11.68
N GLY A 60 -11.29 -6.96 -10.44
CA GLY A 60 -11.73 -7.82 -9.33
C GLY A 60 -11.07 -9.20 -9.29
N GLN A 61 -10.14 -9.48 -10.19
CA GLN A 61 -9.43 -10.77 -10.18
C GLN A 61 -8.52 -10.90 -8.96
N SER A 62 -7.89 -9.79 -8.53
CA SER A 62 -7.08 -9.76 -7.31
C SER A 62 -7.89 -10.17 -6.08
N GLU A 63 -9.09 -9.59 -5.89
CA GLU A 63 -9.96 -9.97 -4.77
C GLU A 63 -10.40 -11.45 -4.84
N ARG A 64 -10.66 -12.00 -6.05
CA ARG A 64 -10.98 -13.42 -6.21
C ARG A 64 -9.80 -14.31 -5.81
N PHE A 65 -8.56 -13.96 -6.19
CA PHE A 65 -7.38 -14.72 -5.76
C PHE A 65 -7.20 -14.66 -4.25
N VAL A 66 -7.30 -13.47 -3.65
CA VAL A 66 -7.24 -13.32 -2.19
C VAL A 66 -8.29 -14.18 -1.52
N GLY A 67 -9.55 -14.14 -1.98
CA GLY A 67 -10.63 -14.95 -1.43
C GLY A 67 -10.39 -16.46 -1.53
N GLN A 68 -9.86 -16.94 -2.66
CA GLN A 68 -9.47 -18.34 -2.83
C GLN A 68 -8.38 -18.76 -1.83
N PHE A 69 -7.32 -17.95 -1.69
CA PHE A 69 -6.19 -18.25 -0.80
C PHE A 69 -6.60 -18.20 0.69
N LEU A 70 -7.49 -17.27 1.04
CA LEU A 70 -8.08 -17.25 2.39
C LEU A 70 -8.89 -18.50 2.70
N ALA A 71 -9.66 -19.00 1.73
CA ALA A 71 -10.47 -20.21 1.89
C ALA A 71 -9.61 -21.47 2.06
N GLU A 72 -8.47 -21.57 1.36
CA GLU A 72 -7.58 -22.74 1.40
C GLU A 72 -6.91 -22.92 2.76
N GLY A 73 -6.42 -21.84 3.40
CA GLY A 73 -5.61 -21.91 4.63
C GLY A 73 -6.24 -21.26 5.85
N ARG A 74 -7.29 -20.47 5.71
CA ARG A 74 -7.92 -19.66 6.77
C ARG A 74 -6.92 -18.94 7.68
N PRO A 75 -5.91 -18.26 7.13
CA PRO A 75 -4.91 -17.59 7.95
C PRO A 75 -5.52 -16.44 8.75
N ALA A 76 -4.95 -16.16 9.91
CA ALA A 76 -5.33 -14.99 10.71
C ALA A 76 -4.69 -13.71 10.12
N VAL A 77 -5.25 -13.22 9.01
CA VAL A 77 -4.83 -11.99 8.36
C VAL A 77 -6.00 -11.03 8.24
N MET A 78 -5.69 -9.75 8.20
CA MET A 78 -6.64 -8.68 7.90
C MET A 78 -6.70 -8.45 6.40
N VAL A 79 -7.88 -8.11 5.91
CA VAL A 79 -8.13 -7.81 4.50
C VAL A 79 -8.54 -6.35 4.37
N ALA A 80 -7.76 -5.60 3.58
CA ALA A 80 -8.11 -4.28 3.12
C ALA A 80 -8.51 -4.32 1.65
N THR A 81 -9.62 -3.67 1.29
CA THR A 81 -9.98 -3.44 -0.11
C THR A 81 -10.49 -2.02 -0.31
N LYS A 82 -10.79 -1.63 -1.57
CA LYS A 82 -11.05 -0.24 -1.92
C LYS A 82 -12.22 -0.10 -2.86
N TYR A 83 -13.00 0.95 -2.64
CA TYR A 83 -14.04 1.46 -3.52
C TYR A 83 -13.46 2.41 -4.56
N MET A 84 -13.69 2.16 -5.84
CA MET A 84 -13.33 3.09 -6.91
C MET A 84 -14.51 4.00 -7.23
N PRO A 85 -14.42 5.32 -6.96
CA PRO A 85 -15.51 6.27 -7.20
C PRO A 85 -15.55 6.70 -8.67
N TYR A 86 -15.98 5.78 -9.55
CA TYR A 86 -16.21 6.13 -10.94
C TYR A 86 -17.27 7.24 -11.08
N PRO A 87 -17.19 8.15 -12.06
CA PRO A 87 -18.10 9.30 -12.21
C PRO A 87 -19.58 8.95 -12.26
N TRP A 88 -19.93 7.74 -12.68
CA TRP A 88 -21.32 7.25 -12.71
C TRP A 88 -21.82 6.65 -11.38
N ARG A 89 -20.96 6.56 -10.38
CA ARG A 89 -21.28 6.07 -9.03
C ARG A 89 -21.55 7.24 -8.10
N THR A 90 -22.73 7.84 -8.21
CA THR A 90 -23.05 9.17 -7.64
C THR A 90 -23.73 9.16 -6.27
N GLY A 91 -23.93 8.03 -5.62
CA GLY A 91 -24.66 8.01 -4.35
C GLY A 91 -24.17 6.92 -3.39
N GLU A 92 -24.61 7.01 -2.14
CA GLU A 92 -24.28 6.07 -1.06
C GLU A 92 -24.53 4.61 -1.45
N ARG A 93 -25.68 4.33 -2.09
CA ARG A 93 -26.00 2.97 -2.57
C ARG A 93 -24.95 2.39 -3.51
N SER A 94 -24.19 3.23 -4.23
CA SER A 94 -23.13 2.75 -5.11
C SER A 94 -21.94 2.21 -4.33
N VAL A 95 -21.61 2.82 -3.19
CA VAL A 95 -20.57 2.38 -2.27
C VAL A 95 -20.93 1.02 -1.66
N LEU A 96 -22.16 0.91 -1.14
CA LEU A 96 -22.65 -0.33 -0.51
C LEU A 96 -22.70 -1.49 -1.51
N ARG A 97 -23.22 -1.26 -2.73
CA ARG A 97 -23.22 -2.29 -3.79
C ARG A 97 -21.82 -2.73 -4.20
N ALA A 98 -20.87 -1.80 -4.28
CA ALA A 98 -19.48 -2.11 -4.60
C ALA A 98 -18.84 -2.93 -3.48
N LEU A 99 -19.07 -2.56 -2.21
CA LEU A 99 -18.62 -3.31 -1.04
C LEU A 99 -19.20 -4.73 -1.05
N GLU A 100 -20.50 -4.90 -1.22
CA GLU A 100 -21.15 -6.22 -1.29
C GLU A 100 -20.58 -7.08 -2.42
N ALA A 101 -20.24 -6.45 -3.57
CA ALA A 101 -19.58 -7.14 -4.67
C ALA A 101 -18.15 -7.55 -4.31
N SER A 102 -17.39 -6.72 -3.58
CA SER A 102 -16.06 -7.04 -3.07
C SER A 102 -16.12 -8.19 -2.06
N LEU A 103 -17.05 -8.15 -1.10
CA LEU A 103 -17.26 -9.23 -0.13
C LEU A 103 -17.55 -10.57 -0.80
N ARG A 104 -18.40 -10.57 -1.85
CA ARG A 104 -18.67 -11.78 -2.66
C ARG A 104 -17.42 -12.30 -3.36
N ARG A 105 -16.57 -11.42 -3.95
CA ARG A 105 -15.32 -11.84 -4.62
C ARG A 105 -14.29 -12.38 -3.64
N LEU A 106 -14.20 -11.76 -2.46
CA LEU A 106 -13.32 -12.19 -1.36
C LEU A 106 -13.84 -13.42 -0.60
N GLY A 107 -15.13 -13.75 -0.71
CA GLY A 107 -15.73 -14.85 0.02
C GLY A 107 -15.80 -14.64 1.53
N VAL A 108 -15.86 -13.37 1.99
CA VAL A 108 -15.91 -13.00 3.40
C VAL A 108 -17.19 -12.24 3.75
N ARG A 109 -17.57 -12.25 5.03
CA ARG A 109 -18.75 -11.52 5.51
C ARG A 109 -18.47 -10.04 5.75
N ALA A 110 -17.24 -9.71 6.12
CA ALA A 110 -16.77 -8.36 6.39
C ALA A 110 -15.29 -8.24 6.00
N VAL A 111 -14.84 -7.01 5.70
CA VAL A 111 -13.42 -6.68 5.56
C VAL A 111 -12.95 -5.88 6.77
N ASP A 112 -11.64 -5.96 7.07
CA ASP A 112 -11.04 -5.28 8.20
C ASP A 112 -10.85 -3.78 7.94
N LEU A 113 -10.53 -3.41 6.69
CA LEU A 113 -10.39 -2.04 6.25
C LEU A 113 -11.02 -1.85 4.88
N TYR A 114 -11.92 -0.87 4.74
CA TYR A 114 -12.46 -0.46 3.46
C TYR A 114 -12.15 1.00 3.17
N GLN A 115 -11.60 1.28 1.99
CA GLN A 115 -11.02 2.58 1.66
C GLN A 115 -11.68 3.20 0.43
N VAL A 116 -11.90 4.51 0.41
CA VAL A 116 -12.15 5.24 -0.84
C VAL A 116 -10.82 5.34 -1.60
N HIS A 117 -10.76 4.81 -2.83
CA HIS A 117 -9.50 4.63 -3.57
C HIS A 117 -8.84 5.94 -3.99
N ILE A 118 -9.65 6.95 -4.29
CA ILE A 118 -9.22 8.27 -4.73
C ILE A 118 -10.39 9.26 -4.59
N PRO A 119 -10.16 10.53 -4.23
CA PRO A 119 -11.23 11.52 -4.08
C PRO A 119 -11.67 12.13 -5.42
N LEU A 120 -12.31 11.32 -6.29
CA LEU A 120 -12.77 11.80 -7.60
C LEU A 120 -14.12 12.51 -7.51
N PRO A 121 -14.22 13.78 -8.04
CA PRO A 121 -15.51 14.43 -8.19
C PRO A 121 -16.40 13.66 -9.20
N PRO A 122 -17.74 13.85 -9.21
CA PRO A 122 -18.46 14.93 -8.54
C PRO A 122 -18.98 14.60 -7.13
N VAL A 123 -18.77 13.39 -6.60
CA VAL A 123 -19.31 12.95 -5.32
C VAL A 123 -18.56 13.63 -4.17
N ARG A 124 -19.29 14.13 -3.19
CA ARG A 124 -18.71 14.77 -2.00
C ARG A 124 -18.17 13.73 -1.03
N ILE A 125 -17.13 14.08 -0.29
CA ILE A 125 -16.54 13.24 0.75
C ILE A 125 -17.59 12.79 1.77
N ARG A 126 -18.44 13.71 2.21
CA ARG A 126 -19.58 13.41 3.09
C ARG A 126 -20.38 12.19 2.63
N THR A 127 -20.78 12.12 1.34
CA THR A 127 -21.58 11.00 0.81
C THR A 127 -20.87 9.65 0.94
N TRP A 128 -19.54 9.63 0.75
CA TRP A 128 -18.76 8.41 0.96
C TRP A 128 -18.69 8.04 2.44
N MET A 129 -18.45 9.02 3.32
CA MET A 129 -18.34 8.77 4.76
C MET A 129 -19.67 8.31 5.36
N GLU A 130 -20.80 8.89 4.95
CA GLU A 130 -22.14 8.43 5.33
C GLU A 130 -22.37 6.97 4.91
N ALA A 131 -22.06 6.60 3.67
CA ALA A 131 -22.18 5.22 3.19
C ALA A 131 -21.25 4.24 3.90
N LEU A 132 -20.04 4.67 4.24
CA LEU A 132 -19.07 3.85 4.98
C LEU A 132 -19.44 3.69 6.45
N ALA A 133 -20.03 4.72 7.06
CA ALA A 133 -20.60 4.63 8.41
C ALA A 133 -21.77 3.63 8.46
N GLU A 134 -22.71 3.66 7.47
CA GLU A 134 -23.75 2.65 7.33
C GLU A 134 -23.15 1.24 7.15
N ALA A 135 -22.11 1.10 6.32
CA ALA A 135 -21.43 -0.18 6.13
C ALA A 135 -20.81 -0.72 7.43
N HIS A 136 -20.24 0.16 8.26
CA HIS A 136 -19.70 -0.17 9.57
C HIS A 136 -20.82 -0.59 10.54
N GLU A 137 -21.91 0.16 10.62
CA GLU A 137 -23.07 -0.16 11.46
C GLU A 137 -23.67 -1.52 11.10
N ARG A 138 -23.71 -1.85 9.80
CA ARG A 138 -24.16 -3.16 9.28
C ARG A 138 -23.15 -4.28 9.52
N GLY A 139 -21.98 -4.00 10.11
CA GLY A 139 -20.92 -4.98 10.37
C GLY A 139 -20.21 -5.51 9.12
N LEU A 140 -20.28 -4.78 8.00
CA LEU A 140 -19.63 -5.17 6.74
C LEU A 140 -18.17 -4.71 6.65
N VAL A 141 -17.80 -3.69 7.43
CA VAL A 141 -16.43 -3.18 7.53
C VAL A 141 -16.08 -2.95 9.01
N ARG A 142 -14.83 -3.21 9.41
CA ARG A 142 -14.36 -2.98 10.79
C ARG A 142 -13.74 -1.59 10.95
N ALA A 143 -13.07 -1.09 9.92
CA ALA A 143 -12.43 0.22 9.92
C ALA A 143 -12.61 0.89 8.55
N ILE A 144 -12.60 2.23 8.57
CA ILE A 144 -12.80 3.08 7.40
C ILE A 144 -11.51 3.82 7.11
N GLY A 145 -11.05 3.77 5.86
CA GLY A 145 -9.89 4.50 5.38
C GLY A 145 -10.16 5.26 4.10
N VAL A 146 -9.17 6.00 3.69
CA VAL A 146 -9.13 6.70 2.40
C VAL A 146 -7.82 6.42 1.69
N SER A 147 -7.69 6.85 0.45
CA SER A 147 -6.46 6.76 -0.31
C SER A 147 -6.32 7.96 -1.24
N ASN A 148 -5.10 8.52 -1.31
CA ASN A 148 -4.77 9.69 -2.13
C ASN A 148 -5.57 10.96 -1.74
N PHE A 149 -5.94 11.10 -0.48
CA PHE A 149 -6.57 12.31 0.04
C PHE A 149 -5.50 13.34 0.43
N SER A 150 -5.82 14.62 0.25
CA SER A 150 -5.03 15.71 0.83
C SER A 150 -5.33 15.84 2.33
N ALA A 151 -4.47 16.54 3.06
CA ALA A 151 -4.69 16.81 4.50
C ALA A 151 -6.07 17.43 4.77
N ALA A 152 -6.50 18.38 3.93
CA ALA A 152 -7.82 19.01 4.05
C ALA A 152 -8.97 18.00 3.81
N GLN A 153 -8.81 17.11 2.83
CA GLN A 153 -9.79 16.07 2.55
C GLN A 153 -9.84 15.00 3.66
N CYS A 154 -8.70 14.66 4.25
CA CYS A 154 -8.64 13.79 5.43
C CYS A 154 -9.33 14.43 6.63
N ALA A 155 -9.16 15.75 6.83
CA ALA A 155 -9.86 16.48 7.89
C ALA A 155 -11.37 16.44 7.68
N GLU A 156 -11.86 16.75 6.47
CA GLU A 156 -13.28 16.65 6.13
C GLU A 156 -13.82 15.23 6.35
N ALA A 157 -13.10 14.20 5.90
CA ALA A 157 -13.50 12.80 6.11
C ALA A 157 -13.56 12.44 7.60
N SER A 158 -12.61 12.91 8.40
CA SER A 158 -12.59 12.68 9.86
C SER A 158 -13.75 13.37 10.56
N GLU A 159 -14.08 14.62 10.18
CA GLU A 159 -15.21 15.37 10.72
C GLU A 159 -16.54 14.69 10.41
N GLU A 160 -16.72 14.20 9.16
CA GLU A 160 -17.94 13.49 8.77
C GLU A 160 -18.08 12.16 9.53
N LEU A 161 -17.01 11.37 9.67
CA LEU A 161 -17.02 10.11 10.43
C LEU A 161 -17.28 10.34 11.92
N ALA A 162 -16.75 11.43 12.49
CA ALA A 162 -16.96 11.77 13.91
C ALA A 162 -18.44 11.98 14.27
N LYS A 163 -19.29 12.44 13.33
CA LYS A 163 -20.74 12.55 13.52
C LYS A 163 -21.41 11.20 13.79
N HIS A 164 -20.78 10.11 13.39
CA HIS A 164 -21.22 8.71 13.60
C HIS A 164 -20.45 8.03 14.75
N GLY A 165 -19.62 8.77 15.50
CA GLY A 165 -18.77 8.18 16.56
C GLY A 165 -17.60 7.34 16.03
N LEU A 166 -17.25 7.50 14.75
CA LEU A 166 -16.20 6.76 14.07
C LEU A 166 -14.95 7.63 13.85
N ALA A 167 -13.82 6.97 13.66
CA ALA A 167 -12.55 7.62 13.34
C ALA A 167 -12.04 7.17 11.95
N LEU A 168 -11.34 8.06 11.25
CA LEU A 168 -10.58 7.71 10.05
C LEU A 168 -9.39 6.84 10.47
N ALA A 169 -9.30 5.60 9.95
CA ALA A 169 -8.28 4.64 10.35
C ALA A 169 -6.97 4.80 9.57
N SER A 170 -7.05 5.15 8.28
CA SER A 170 -5.87 5.25 7.41
C SER A 170 -6.06 6.22 6.25
N ASP A 171 -4.93 6.79 5.78
CA ASP A 171 -4.80 7.28 4.42
C ASP A 171 -3.68 6.53 3.71
N GLN A 172 -4.00 5.95 2.53
CA GLN A 172 -3.06 5.18 1.73
C GLN A 172 -2.56 6.03 0.56
N VAL A 173 -1.26 6.31 0.53
CA VAL A 173 -0.62 7.23 -0.42
C VAL A 173 0.66 6.65 -1.02
N GLU A 174 1.13 7.19 -2.16
CA GLU A 174 2.46 6.88 -2.66
C GLU A 174 3.51 7.47 -1.69
N TYR A 175 4.41 6.61 -1.18
CA TYR A 175 5.45 7.06 -0.28
C TYR A 175 6.66 6.15 -0.34
N HIS A 176 7.79 6.69 -0.75
CA HIS A 176 9.09 6.02 -0.88
C HIS A 176 10.20 7.05 -1.05
N LEU A 177 11.46 6.62 -1.02
CA LEU A 177 12.63 7.49 -1.14
C LEU A 177 12.68 8.36 -2.41
N LEU A 178 11.99 7.99 -3.50
CA LEU A 178 11.93 8.76 -4.74
C LEU A 178 10.66 9.63 -4.85
N ASP A 179 9.73 9.54 -3.90
CA ASP A 179 8.59 10.45 -3.73
C ASP A 179 8.27 10.62 -2.25
N ARG A 180 8.66 11.77 -1.71
CA ARG A 180 8.45 12.19 -0.33
C ARG A 180 7.48 13.37 -0.22
N SER A 181 6.64 13.56 -1.22
CA SER A 181 5.69 14.68 -1.29
C SER A 181 4.78 14.75 -0.05
N VAL A 182 4.40 13.58 0.52
CA VAL A 182 3.54 13.49 1.71
C VAL A 182 4.15 14.11 2.97
N GLU A 183 5.47 14.24 3.04
CA GLU A 183 6.17 14.92 4.15
C GLU A 183 6.04 16.44 4.05
N ARG A 184 5.77 16.99 2.86
CA ARG A 184 5.75 18.42 2.56
C ARG A 184 4.35 19.00 2.35
N ASN A 185 3.37 18.14 1.98
CA ASN A 185 2.01 18.58 1.62
C ASN A 185 1.02 18.51 2.81
N GLY A 186 1.52 18.23 4.03
CA GLY A 186 0.74 18.18 5.26
C GLY A 186 0.01 16.87 5.54
N VAL A 187 0.00 15.90 4.59
CA VAL A 187 -0.71 14.61 4.78
C VAL A 187 -0.09 13.80 5.91
N LYS A 188 1.25 13.64 5.91
CA LYS A 188 1.94 12.89 6.97
C LYS A 188 1.73 13.53 8.34
N GLU A 189 1.87 14.86 8.43
CA GLU A 189 1.63 15.60 9.67
C GLU A 189 0.19 15.44 10.17
N PHE A 190 -0.79 15.51 9.28
CA PHE A 190 -2.19 15.25 9.64
C PHE A 190 -2.38 13.85 10.22
N CYS A 191 -1.84 12.82 9.55
CA CYS A 191 -1.93 11.43 9.98
C CYS A 191 -1.33 11.23 11.38
N GLU A 192 -0.13 11.76 11.63
CA GLU A 192 0.56 11.66 12.91
C GLU A 192 -0.21 12.34 14.06
N ARG A 193 -0.73 13.55 13.83
CA ARG A 193 -1.47 14.31 14.85
C ARG A 193 -2.82 13.69 15.20
N ASN A 194 -3.46 13.02 14.24
CA ASN A 194 -4.83 12.51 14.41
C ASN A 194 -4.89 10.99 14.64
N GLY A 195 -3.74 10.30 14.74
CA GLY A 195 -3.67 8.86 14.93
C GLY A 195 -4.19 8.07 13.73
N VAL A 196 -4.13 8.66 12.52
CA VAL A 196 -4.45 8.02 11.25
C VAL A 196 -3.22 7.27 10.75
N THR A 197 -3.37 6.00 10.37
CA THR A 197 -2.24 5.22 9.84
C THR A 197 -1.93 5.66 8.40
N LEU A 198 -0.70 6.12 8.16
CA LEU A 198 -0.20 6.37 6.81
C LEU A 198 0.21 5.02 6.18
N ILE A 199 -0.52 4.55 5.19
CA ILE A 199 -0.18 3.33 4.43
C ILE A 199 0.58 3.75 3.17
N ALA A 200 1.80 3.22 2.99
CA ALA A 200 2.67 3.53 1.87
C ALA A 200 2.50 2.51 0.74
N TYR A 201 1.82 2.89 -0.36
CA TYR A 201 1.83 2.06 -1.56
C TYR A 201 3.05 2.36 -2.43
N SER A 202 3.40 1.44 -3.33
CA SER A 202 4.63 1.48 -4.15
C SER A 202 5.92 1.74 -3.35
N PRO A 203 6.12 1.20 -2.14
CA PRO A 203 7.19 1.62 -1.22
C PRO A 203 8.61 1.39 -1.78
N MET A 204 8.73 0.60 -2.87
CA MET A 204 9.97 0.38 -3.61
C MET A 204 10.00 1.10 -4.96
N ALA A 205 9.18 2.15 -5.18
CA ALA A 205 9.10 2.90 -6.43
C ALA A 205 8.95 1.98 -7.67
N MET A 206 7.94 1.08 -7.66
CA MET A 206 7.71 0.08 -8.72
C MET A 206 8.93 -0.83 -8.99
N GLY A 207 9.79 -1.01 -8.00
CA GLY A 207 10.98 -1.86 -8.04
C GLY A 207 12.29 -1.12 -8.38
N LEU A 208 12.29 0.19 -8.53
CA LEU A 208 13.52 0.97 -8.76
C LEU A 208 14.49 0.85 -7.58
N LEU A 209 13.98 0.88 -6.36
CA LEU A 209 14.78 0.82 -5.13
C LEU A 209 15.28 -0.60 -4.79
N THR A 210 15.03 -1.59 -5.65
CA THR A 210 15.60 -2.94 -5.47
C THR A 210 17.06 -3.05 -5.92
N GLY A 211 17.59 -2.03 -6.62
CA GLY A 211 18.94 -2.01 -7.16
C GLY A 211 19.16 -2.89 -8.40
N LYS A 212 18.14 -3.55 -8.93
CA LYS A 212 18.25 -4.41 -10.15
C LYS A 212 18.21 -3.64 -11.46
N TYR A 213 17.67 -2.40 -11.45
CA TYR A 213 17.54 -1.61 -12.68
C TYR A 213 18.65 -0.60 -12.80
N THR A 214 19.27 -0.57 -13.99
CA THR A 214 20.31 0.35 -14.39
C THR A 214 20.03 0.83 -15.82
N PRO A 215 20.74 1.83 -16.36
CA PRO A 215 20.61 2.20 -17.78
C PRO A 215 20.84 1.02 -18.73
N ALA A 216 21.76 0.09 -18.38
CA ALA A 216 22.06 -1.12 -19.16
C ALA A 216 21.00 -2.24 -18.96
N ASN A 217 20.27 -2.23 -17.83
CA ASN A 217 19.23 -3.20 -17.53
C ASN A 217 17.93 -2.48 -17.09
N PRO A 218 17.23 -1.80 -18.01
CA PRO A 218 16.02 -1.04 -17.69
C PRO A 218 14.82 -1.96 -17.40
N PRO A 219 13.79 -1.47 -16.70
CA PRO A 219 12.56 -2.23 -16.50
C PRO A 219 11.86 -2.53 -17.83
N GLY A 220 11.21 -3.70 -17.91
CA GLY A 220 10.46 -4.12 -19.09
C GLY A 220 9.05 -3.52 -19.17
N GLY A 221 8.38 -3.72 -20.33
CA GLY A 221 6.97 -3.37 -20.54
C GLY A 221 6.71 -1.85 -20.53
N SER A 222 5.53 -1.45 -20.05
CA SER A 222 5.11 -0.04 -19.97
C SER A 222 6.02 0.82 -19.07
N ARG A 223 6.65 0.22 -18.08
CA ARG A 223 7.57 0.91 -17.15
C ARG A 223 8.84 1.42 -17.83
N ARG A 224 9.30 0.79 -18.94
CA ARG A 224 10.45 1.27 -19.72
C ARG A 224 10.23 2.68 -20.28
N ARG A 225 8.98 3.02 -20.63
CA ARG A 225 8.63 4.36 -21.14
C ARG A 225 8.58 5.41 -20.02
N ARG A 226 8.32 4.97 -18.78
CA ARG A 226 8.24 5.85 -17.61
C ARG A 226 9.62 6.24 -17.06
N PHE A 227 10.62 5.37 -17.21
CA PHE A 227 11.93 5.53 -16.61
C PHE A 227 13.02 5.63 -17.69
N SER A 228 13.46 6.85 -17.98
CA SER A 228 14.52 7.10 -18.95
C SER A 228 15.88 6.56 -18.46
N PRO A 229 16.83 6.28 -19.37
CA PRO A 229 18.19 5.90 -18.96
C PRO A 229 18.85 6.95 -18.05
N ALA A 230 18.66 8.25 -18.34
CA ALA A 230 19.19 9.35 -17.51
C ALA A 230 18.60 9.32 -16.10
N TYR A 231 17.29 9.05 -15.96
CA TYR A 231 16.66 8.88 -14.64
C TYR A 231 17.18 7.65 -13.90
N LEU A 232 17.38 6.53 -14.61
CA LEU A 232 17.97 5.33 -14.00
C LEU A 232 19.40 5.58 -13.54
N GLU A 233 20.16 6.41 -14.26
CA GLU A 233 21.52 6.82 -13.85
C GLU A 233 21.47 7.72 -12.61
N SER A 234 20.61 8.72 -12.58
CA SER A 234 20.53 9.68 -11.48
C SER A 234 20.22 9.03 -10.12
N ILE A 235 19.48 7.91 -10.09
CA ILE A 235 19.16 7.20 -8.84
C ILE A 235 20.27 6.27 -8.34
N GLN A 236 21.33 5.97 -9.14
CA GLN A 236 22.38 5.02 -8.74
C GLN A 236 23.13 5.40 -7.46
N PRO A 237 23.43 6.68 -7.19
CA PRO A 237 24.03 7.07 -5.91
C PRO A 237 23.19 6.65 -4.70
N LEU A 238 21.86 6.87 -4.73
CA LEU A 238 20.95 6.41 -3.67
C LEU A 238 20.95 4.88 -3.54
N ILE A 239 20.98 4.15 -4.66
CA ILE A 239 21.08 2.68 -4.64
C ILE A 239 22.43 2.23 -4.02
N GLY A 240 23.50 2.97 -4.24
CA GLY A 240 24.80 2.75 -3.59
C GLY A 240 24.70 2.84 -2.07
N ILE A 241 24.09 3.89 -1.56
CA ILE A 241 23.86 4.10 -0.12
C ILE A 241 22.97 2.98 0.47
N LEU A 242 21.91 2.60 -0.23
CA LEU A 242 21.06 1.48 0.20
C LEU A 242 21.83 0.16 0.33
N ARG A 243 22.78 -0.11 -0.57
CA ARG A 243 23.67 -1.30 -0.50
C ARG A 243 24.65 -1.24 0.65
N GLU A 244 25.28 -0.09 0.85
CA GLU A 244 26.23 0.12 1.95
C GLU A 244 25.57 -0.10 3.31
N ILE A 245 24.43 0.54 3.54
CA ILE A 245 23.63 0.36 4.76
C ILE A 245 23.20 -1.10 4.91
N GLY A 246 22.72 -1.73 3.83
CA GLY A 246 22.32 -3.13 3.86
C GLY A 246 23.46 -4.08 4.27
N GLY A 247 24.67 -3.86 3.77
CA GLY A 247 25.87 -4.60 4.16
C GLY A 247 26.16 -4.49 5.66
N ALA A 248 26.00 -3.29 6.27
CA ALA A 248 26.15 -3.07 7.69
C ALA A 248 25.09 -3.79 8.56
N HIS A 249 23.94 -4.12 7.98
CA HIS A 249 22.83 -4.80 8.66
C HIS A 249 22.70 -6.30 8.32
N GLY A 250 23.81 -6.99 8.11
CA GLY A 250 23.83 -8.44 7.85
C GLY A 250 23.30 -8.78 6.45
N GLU A 251 23.85 -8.11 5.44
CA GLU A 251 23.58 -8.33 4.01
C GLU A 251 22.11 -8.09 3.62
N LYS A 252 21.47 -7.09 4.21
CA LYS A 252 20.14 -6.66 3.78
C LYS A 252 20.18 -6.09 2.38
N SER A 253 19.18 -6.45 1.54
CA SER A 253 19.11 -5.92 0.20
C SER A 253 18.68 -4.44 0.18
N PRO A 254 18.95 -3.70 -0.91
CA PRO A 254 18.43 -2.34 -1.09
C PRO A 254 16.91 -2.24 -0.93
N ALA A 255 16.17 -3.27 -1.37
CA ALA A 255 14.73 -3.34 -1.19
C ALA A 255 14.33 -3.39 0.28
N GLN A 256 15.03 -4.20 1.08
CA GLN A 256 14.78 -4.33 2.52
C GLN A 256 15.12 -3.03 3.25
N VAL A 257 16.21 -2.37 2.90
CA VAL A 257 16.59 -1.06 3.48
C VAL A 257 15.56 0.00 3.12
N ALA A 258 15.12 0.06 1.86
CA ALA A 258 14.11 1.02 1.42
C ALA A 258 12.75 0.82 2.12
N LEU A 259 12.33 -0.43 2.30
CA LEU A 259 11.11 -0.76 3.05
C LEU A 259 11.25 -0.42 4.55
N ASN A 260 12.41 -0.73 5.14
CA ASN A 260 12.69 -0.41 6.54
C ASN A 260 12.72 1.11 6.79
N TRP A 261 13.23 1.89 5.82
CA TRP A 261 13.16 3.35 5.87
C TRP A 261 11.69 3.83 5.97
N VAL A 262 10.78 3.30 5.16
CA VAL A 262 9.33 3.63 5.26
C VAL A 262 8.78 3.32 6.65
N ILE A 263 9.17 2.16 7.22
CA ILE A 263 8.77 1.77 8.58
C ILE A 263 9.35 2.75 9.61
N CYS A 264 10.63 3.11 9.49
CA CYS A 264 11.28 4.09 10.38
C CYS A 264 10.68 5.48 10.28
N LYS A 265 10.12 5.86 9.12
CA LYS A 265 9.35 7.11 8.93
C LYS A 265 7.94 7.05 9.49
N GLY A 266 7.56 5.96 10.18
CA GLY A 266 6.26 5.80 10.83
C GLY A 266 5.11 5.45 9.88
N ALA A 267 5.39 5.02 8.64
CA ALA A 267 4.39 4.58 7.69
C ALA A 267 4.37 3.04 7.57
N LEU A 268 3.24 2.48 7.12
CA LEU A 268 3.02 1.06 6.91
C LEU A 268 3.20 0.72 5.43
N PRO A 269 4.35 0.14 5.01
CA PRO A 269 4.57 -0.22 3.62
C PRO A 269 3.73 -1.43 3.21
N ILE A 270 3.21 -1.41 1.97
CA ILE A 270 2.49 -2.53 1.35
C ILE A 270 3.16 -2.95 0.03
N PRO A 271 4.39 -3.50 0.07
CA PRO A 271 5.07 -3.97 -1.13
C PRO A 271 4.29 -5.08 -1.81
N GLY A 272 4.33 -5.10 -3.15
CA GLY A 272 3.82 -6.22 -3.94
C GLY A 272 4.82 -7.38 -4.00
N ALA A 273 4.31 -8.61 -4.15
CA ALA A 273 5.11 -9.79 -4.45
C ALA A 273 4.43 -10.63 -5.53
N LYS A 274 5.21 -11.15 -6.48
CA LYS A 274 4.76 -11.99 -7.59
C LYS A 274 5.08 -13.48 -7.39
N ASN A 275 5.95 -13.80 -6.44
CA ASN A 275 6.40 -15.14 -6.07
C ASN A 275 6.87 -15.18 -4.61
N GLY A 276 7.16 -16.38 -4.11
CA GLY A 276 7.60 -16.61 -2.73
C GLY A 276 8.96 -15.98 -2.41
N GLU A 277 9.87 -15.87 -3.37
CA GLU A 277 11.17 -15.23 -3.18
C GLU A 277 11.01 -13.74 -2.86
N GLN A 278 10.24 -13.01 -3.67
CA GLN A 278 9.93 -11.58 -3.41
C GLN A 278 9.18 -11.39 -2.09
N ALA A 279 8.27 -12.30 -1.74
CA ALA A 279 7.56 -12.25 -0.47
C ALA A 279 8.52 -12.39 0.72
N ARG A 280 9.47 -13.34 0.66
CA ARG A 280 10.49 -13.55 1.69
C ARG A 280 11.44 -12.37 1.78
N GLU A 281 11.88 -11.84 0.64
CA GLU A 281 12.72 -10.65 0.58
C GLU A 281 12.04 -9.46 1.24
N ASN A 282 10.79 -9.16 0.87
CA ASN A 282 10.03 -8.07 1.48
C ASN A 282 9.91 -8.24 3.00
N ALA A 283 9.56 -9.44 3.46
CA ALA A 283 9.40 -9.75 4.90
C ALA A 283 10.70 -9.53 5.70
N GLY A 284 11.86 -9.73 5.09
CA GLY A 284 13.16 -9.45 5.70
C GLY A 284 13.43 -7.97 6.00
N ALA A 285 12.52 -7.06 5.60
CA ALA A 285 12.58 -5.65 5.97
C ALA A 285 12.06 -5.38 7.40
N THR A 286 11.38 -6.32 8.03
CA THR A 286 10.81 -6.18 9.38
C THR A 286 11.71 -6.78 10.46
N GLY A 287 11.44 -6.46 11.73
CA GLY A 287 12.17 -7.04 12.88
C GLY A 287 13.52 -6.38 13.20
N TRP A 288 13.90 -5.33 12.50
CA TRP A 288 15.08 -4.51 12.74
C TRP A 288 14.79 -3.04 12.40
N ARG A 289 15.72 -2.12 12.70
CA ARG A 289 15.53 -0.68 12.40
C ARG A 289 16.81 -0.04 11.94
N LEU A 290 16.70 0.87 10.99
CA LEU A 290 17.75 1.84 10.66
C LEU A 290 18.00 2.76 11.85
N SER A 291 19.25 3.14 12.05
CA SER A 291 19.63 4.21 12.97
C SER A 291 19.12 5.57 12.46
N GLN A 292 19.05 6.56 13.35
CA GLN A 292 18.68 7.92 12.96
C GLN A 292 19.62 8.52 11.92
N SER A 293 20.92 8.23 12.02
CA SER A 293 21.95 8.69 11.07
C SER A 293 21.77 8.06 9.68
N GLU A 294 21.41 6.78 9.60
CA GLU A 294 21.14 6.10 8.32
C GLU A 294 19.85 6.63 7.68
N VAL A 295 18.81 6.87 8.47
CA VAL A 295 17.57 7.49 7.96
C VAL A 295 17.88 8.90 7.42
N ALA A 296 18.67 9.71 8.14
CA ALA A 296 19.07 11.05 7.71
C ALA A 296 19.91 11.02 6.41
N ALA A 297 20.85 10.10 6.28
CA ALA A 297 21.65 9.93 5.07
C ALA A 297 20.78 9.56 3.84
N LEU A 298 19.78 8.68 4.03
CA LEU A 298 18.82 8.33 2.98
C LEU A 298 17.91 9.50 2.63
N ASP A 299 17.47 10.28 3.63
CA ASP A 299 16.67 11.49 3.44
C ASP A 299 17.43 12.53 2.60
N GLU A 300 18.69 12.81 2.92
CA GLU A 300 19.55 13.75 2.19
C GLU A 300 19.78 13.29 0.74
N ALA A 301 20.16 12.04 0.54
CA ALA A 301 20.37 11.48 -0.79
C ALA A 301 19.10 11.51 -1.67
N SER A 302 17.93 11.33 -1.05
CA SER A 302 16.63 11.41 -1.70
C SER A 302 16.28 12.86 -2.11
N GLU A 303 16.60 13.85 -1.29
CA GLU A 303 16.32 15.27 -1.59
C GLU A 303 17.12 15.79 -2.77
N LEU A 304 18.37 15.38 -2.90
CA LEU A 304 19.23 15.74 -4.04
C LEU A 304 18.62 15.29 -5.39
N LEU A 305 17.88 14.17 -5.40
CA LEU A 305 17.19 13.67 -6.60
C LEU A 305 15.92 14.46 -6.94
N SER A 306 15.28 15.07 -5.94
CA SER A 306 14.06 15.87 -6.13
C SER A 306 14.35 17.28 -6.64
N SER A 307 15.60 17.73 -6.53
CA SER A 307 16.07 19.08 -6.89
C SER A 307 16.72 19.12 -8.27
N ALA A 308 16.96 17.99 -8.93
CA ALA A 308 17.57 17.83 -10.24
C ALA A 308 16.52 17.54 -11.34
#